data_18c90119feec8a255b9c39e78df17ad9
#
_entry.id   18c90119feec8a255b9c39e78df17ad9
#
_cell.length_a   1.000
_cell.length_b   1.000
_cell.length_c   1.000
_cell.angle_alpha   90.00
_cell.angle_beta   90.00
_cell.angle_gamma   90.00
#
_symmetry.space_group_name_H-M   'P 1'
#
loop_
_entity.id
_entity.type
_entity.pdbx_description
1 polymer ?
#
loop_
_entity_poly.entity_id
_entity_poly.type
_entity_poly.pdbx_seq_one_letter_code
_entity_poly.pdbx_strand_id
1 'polypeptide(L)'
;NMHKHETLEITDNIEFDFELIQENSNNWNIFLNVKGIKFSPENVGKQHIDGQGHAHVFVDGVKHGRMYSYWYHLGFIDFGSEITVTLNSNNHKAFIKAGELVEVTHQLTK
;
A
#
# COMPACT_ATOMS: atom_id res chain seq x y z
N ASN A 1 7.22 3.03 25.15
CA ASN A 1 7.76 2.06 24.22
C ASN A 1 7.58 2.48 22.77
N MET A 2 8.64 2.46 22.08
CA MET A 2 8.65 2.86 20.68
C MET A 2 8.48 1.63 19.81
N HIS A 3 7.38 1.58 19.11
CA HIS A 3 7.25 0.58 18.06
C HIS A 3 8.10 1.01 16.89
N LYS A 4 9.20 0.33 16.71
CA LYS A 4 9.97 0.52 15.50
C LYS A 4 9.27 -0.26 14.40
N HIS A 5 8.94 0.42 13.33
CA HIS A 5 8.52 -0.27 12.13
C HIS A 5 9.72 -1.04 11.62
N GLU A 6 9.58 -2.34 11.58
CA GLU A 6 10.62 -3.13 10.94
C GLU A 6 10.57 -2.87 9.45
N THR A 7 11.74 -2.77 8.86
CA THR A 7 11.88 -2.50 7.44
C THR A 7 12.68 -3.60 6.78
N LEU A 8 12.45 -3.77 5.49
CA LEU A 8 13.18 -4.72 4.67
C LEU A 8 13.68 -4.01 3.44
N GLU A 9 14.99 -3.95 3.28
CA GLU A 9 15.56 -3.30 2.13
C GLU A 9 15.45 -4.18 0.91
N ILE A 10 15.03 -3.60 -0.22
CA ILE A 10 14.90 -4.30 -1.48
C ILE A 10 15.75 -3.62 -2.55
N THR A 11 16.20 -4.42 -3.50
CA THR A 11 16.99 -3.93 -4.63
C THR A 11 16.24 -4.08 -5.94
N ASP A 12 15.05 -4.67 -5.91
CA ASP A 12 14.25 -4.91 -7.11
C ASP A 12 13.80 -3.62 -7.74
N ASN A 13 13.67 -3.62 -9.06
CA ASN A 13 13.04 -2.51 -9.77
C ASN A 13 11.53 -2.60 -9.55
N ILE A 14 11.00 -1.66 -8.77
CA ILE A 14 9.58 -1.59 -8.49
C ILE A 14 9.03 -0.30 -9.09
N GLU A 15 8.00 -0.42 -9.91
CA GLU A 15 7.18 0.70 -10.33
C GLU A 15 5.88 0.62 -9.56
N PHE A 16 5.50 1.72 -8.92
CA PHE A 16 4.41 1.68 -7.98
C PHE A 16 3.67 3.02 -7.96
N ASP A 17 2.39 2.97 -8.24
CA ASP A 17 1.49 4.10 -8.12
C ASP A 17 0.07 3.57 -7.98
N PHE A 18 -0.88 4.44 -7.68
CA PHE A 18 -2.28 4.05 -7.61
C PHE A 18 -3.17 5.17 -8.10
N GLU A 19 -4.38 4.79 -8.50
CA GLU A 19 -5.42 5.73 -8.92
C GLU A 19 -6.57 5.67 -7.94
N LEU A 20 -7.17 6.84 -7.68
CA LEU A 20 -8.40 6.96 -6.92
C LEU A 20 -9.54 7.03 -7.91
N ILE A 21 -10.42 6.04 -7.87
CA ILE A 21 -11.53 5.92 -8.82
C ILE A 21 -12.83 6.13 -8.09
N GLN A 22 -13.58 7.13 -8.51
CA GLN A 22 -14.88 7.44 -7.91
C GLN A 22 -15.92 6.45 -8.42
N GLU A 23 -16.64 5.84 -7.49
CA GLU A 23 -17.71 4.92 -7.83
C GLU A 23 -19.03 5.67 -7.95
N ASN A 24 -19.42 6.33 -6.88
CA ASN A 24 -20.56 7.25 -6.88
C ASN A 24 -20.43 8.19 -5.69
N SER A 25 -20.95 9.41 -5.80
CA SER A 25 -20.85 10.42 -4.75
C SER A 25 -19.45 10.47 -4.16
N ASN A 26 -19.28 10.18 -2.86
CA ASN A 26 -17.99 10.20 -2.20
C ASN A 26 -17.47 8.80 -1.90
N ASN A 27 -17.92 7.80 -2.65
CA ASN A 27 -17.42 6.45 -2.55
C ASN A 27 -16.28 6.24 -3.53
N TRP A 28 -15.16 5.75 -3.04
CA TRP A 28 -13.92 5.67 -3.80
C TRP A 28 -13.32 4.29 -3.75
N ASN A 29 -12.60 3.96 -4.79
CA ASN A 29 -11.83 2.73 -4.88
C ASN A 29 -10.39 3.08 -5.22
N ILE A 30 -9.48 2.19 -4.84
CA ILE A 30 -8.08 2.29 -5.23
C ILE A 30 -7.82 1.25 -6.29
N PHE A 31 -7.22 1.65 -7.40
CA PHE A 31 -6.65 0.73 -8.37
C PHE A 31 -5.13 0.89 -8.34
N LEU A 32 -4.45 -0.19 -7.99
CA LEU A 32 -3.01 -0.20 -7.77
C LEU A 32 -2.29 -0.63 -9.03
N ASN A 33 -1.33 0.19 -9.46
CA ASN A 33 -0.41 -0.15 -10.55
C ASN A 33 0.94 -0.46 -9.92
N VAL A 34 1.34 -1.73 -9.95
CA VAL A 34 2.62 -2.13 -9.39
C VAL A 34 3.27 -3.15 -10.30
N LYS A 35 4.57 -2.97 -10.50
CA LYS A 35 5.42 -3.93 -11.21
C LYS A 35 6.61 -4.25 -10.35
N GLY A 36 7.04 -5.50 -10.37
CA GLY A 36 8.19 -5.95 -9.59
C GLY A 36 7.82 -6.62 -8.28
N ILE A 37 6.57 -6.53 -7.85
CA ILE A 37 6.07 -7.22 -6.66
C ILE A 37 4.81 -7.98 -7.03
N LYS A 38 4.73 -9.23 -6.61
CA LYS A 38 3.55 -10.07 -6.79
C LYS A 38 2.82 -10.21 -5.46
N PHE A 39 1.53 -9.97 -5.47
CA PHE A 39 0.71 -10.17 -4.29
C PHE A 39 0.43 -11.66 -4.10
N SER A 40 0.66 -12.13 -2.87
CA SER A 40 0.57 -13.54 -2.52
C SER A 40 -0.17 -13.68 -1.21
N PRO A 41 -1.52 -13.54 -1.19
CA PRO A 41 -2.27 -13.60 0.05
C PRO A 41 -2.09 -14.92 0.80
N GLU A 42 -1.83 -16.00 0.09
CA GLU A 42 -1.60 -17.31 0.70
C GLU A 42 -0.33 -17.34 1.56
N ASN A 43 0.58 -16.38 1.38
CA ASN A 43 1.85 -16.35 2.11
C ASN A 43 1.89 -15.27 3.19
N VAL A 44 0.76 -14.61 3.45
CA VAL A 44 0.71 -13.57 4.47
C VAL A 44 1.01 -14.15 5.85
N GLY A 45 1.91 -13.48 6.59
CA GLY A 45 2.34 -13.95 7.90
C GLY A 45 3.44 -14.99 7.84
N LYS A 46 3.83 -15.43 6.65
CA LYS A 46 4.90 -16.39 6.47
C LYS A 46 6.22 -15.67 6.19
N GLN A 47 7.30 -16.45 6.11
CA GLN A 47 8.61 -15.92 5.80
C GLN A 47 8.58 -15.16 4.47
N HIS A 48 9.34 -14.08 4.40
CA HIS A 48 9.42 -13.28 3.18
C HIS A 48 10.00 -14.09 2.02
N ILE A 49 9.40 -13.93 0.86
CA ILE A 49 9.91 -14.47 -0.42
C ILE A 49 10.16 -13.26 -1.32
N ASP A 50 11.34 -13.20 -1.91
CA ASP A 50 11.71 -12.10 -2.79
C ASP A 50 10.70 -11.97 -3.93
N GLY A 51 10.30 -10.72 -4.20
CA GLY A 51 9.32 -10.43 -5.25
C GLY A 51 7.87 -10.60 -4.83
N GLN A 52 7.60 -10.94 -3.58
CA GLN A 52 6.24 -11.07 -3.06
C GLN A 52 5.97 -10.08 -1.95
N GLY A 53 4.73 -9.68 -1.80
CA GLY A 53 4.32 -8.75 -0.76
C GLY A 53 2.84 -8.45 -0.80
N HIS A 54 2.48 -7.41 -0.07
CA HIS A 54 1.12 -6.88 -0.07
C HIS A 54 1.19 -5.38 0.20
N ALA A 55 0.04 -4.72 0.24
CA ALA A 55 0.01 -3.28 0.48
C ALA A 55 -0.82 -2.98 1.73
N HIS A 56 -0.50 -1.85 2.36
CA HIS A 56 -1.31 -1.29 3.42
C HIS A 56 -1.86 0.06 2.96
N VAL A 57 -3.09 0.35 3.35
CA VAL A 57 -3.79 1.58 2.98
C VAL A 57 -4.00 2.42 4.22
N PHE A 58 -3.65 3.71 4.12
CA PHE A 58 -3.82 4.67 5.21
C PHE A 58 -4.65 5.85 4.71
N VAL A 59 -5.51 6.37 5.56
CA VAL A 59 -6.26 7.59 5.30
C VAL A 59 -5.90 8.59 6.38
N ASP A 60 -5.35 9.72 5.98
CA ASP A 60 -4.87 10.77 6.89
C ASP A 60 -3.95 10.20 7.99
N GLY A 61 -3.09 9.26 7.59
CA GLY A 61 -2.12 8.65 8.49
C GLY A 61 -2.66 7.52 9.35
N VAL A 62 -3.96 7.22 9.27
CA VAL A 62 -4.58 6.16 10.05
C VAL A 62 -4.77 4.94 9.17
N LYS A 63 -4.37 3.77 9.67
CA LYS A 63 -4.49 2.54 8.88
C LYS A 63 -5.94 2.25 8.58
N HIS A 64 -6.25 2.09 7.29
CA HIS A 64 -7.59 1.78 6.80
C HIS A 64 -7.74 0.28 6.56
N GLY A 65 -6.73 -0.35 5.98
CA GLY A 65 -6.79 -1.77 5.68
C GLY A 65 -5.57 -2.26 4.94
N ARG A 66 -5.67 -3.52 4.48
CA ARG A 66 -4.62 -4.18 3.72
C ARG A 66 -5.14 -4.52 2.33
N MET A 67 -4.25 -4.46 1.34
CA MET A 67 -4.55 -4.86 -0.02
C MET A 67 -3.79 -6.13 -0.36
N TYR A 68 -4.50 -7.14 -0.81
CA TYR A 68 -3.91 -8.40 -1.29
C TYR A 68 -4.18 -8.60 -2.79
N SER A 69 -4.77 -7.58 -3.42
CA SER A 69 -5.03 -7.55 -4.85
C SER A 69 -4.89 -6.11 -5.32
N TYR A 70 -5.05 -5.89 -6.61
CA TYR A 70 -4.82 -4.57 -7.22
C TYR A 70 -6.02 -3.64 -7.08
N TRP A 71 -7.13 -4.11 -6.54
CA TRP A 71 -8.35 -3.34 -6.36
C TRP A 71 -8.76 -3.33 -4.90
N TYR A 72 -9.12 -2.15 -4.40
CA TYR A 72 -9.49 -2.00 -2.99
C TYR A 72 -10.66 -1.04 -2.85
N HIS A 73 -11.71 -1.47 -2.18
CA HIS A 73 -12.85 -0.60 -1.89
C HIS A 73 -12.50 0.28 -0.70
N LEU A 74 -12.28 1.56 -0.97
CA LEU A 74 -11.91 2.52 0.05
C LEU A 74 -13.14 3.01 0.83
N GLY A 75 -14.26 3.16 0.14
CA GLY A 75 -15.51 3.61 0.72
C GLY A 75 -15.66 5.12 0.69
N PHE A 76 -16.41 5.61 1.64
CA PHE A 76 -16.70 7.04 1.73
C PHE A 76 -15.50 7.79 2.27
N ILE A 77 -15.01 8.75 1.52
CA ILE A 77 -13.83 9.54 1.88
C ILE A 77 -14.12 11.00 1.60
N ASP A 78 -13.79 11.88 2.55
CA ASP A 78 -13.95 13.31 2.38
C ASP A 78 -12.89 13.87 1.43
N PHE A 79 -13.28 14.86 0.63
CA PHE A 79 -12.30 15.60 -0.17
C PHE A 79 -11.29 16.27 0.76
N GLY A 80 -10.05 16.29 0.34
CA GLY A 80 -8.95 16.82 1.14
C GLY A 80 -8.19 15.76 1.91
N SER A 81 -8.75 14.55 2.04
CA SER A 81 -8.06 13.47 2.73
C SER A 81 -6.83 13.01 1.95
N GLU A 82 -5.81 12.62 2.68
CA GLU A 82 -4.60 12.02 2.11
C GLU A 82 -4.71 10.51 2.15
N ILE A 83 -4.50 9.89 1.00
CA ILE A 83 -4.52 8.45 0.87
C ILE A 83 -3.09 7.99 0.61
N THR A 84 -2.58 7.12 1.47
CA THR A 84 -1.23 6.57 1.33
C THR A 84 -1.33 5.06 1.18
N VAL A 85 -0.60 4.53 0.21
CA VAL A 85 -0.45 3.09 0.05
C VAL A 85 1.03 2.76 0.19
N THR A 86 1.33 1.79 1.05
CA THR A 86 2.69 1.31 1.27
C THR A 86 2.81 -0.12 0.80
N LEU A 87 4.00 -0.50 0.35
CA LEU A 87 4.28 -1.90 0.03
C LEU A 87 5.02 -2.55 1.20
N ASN A 88 4.59 -3.76 1.53
CA ASN A 88 5.09 -4.48 2.69
C ASN A 88 5.38 -5.92 2.34
N SER A 89 6.34 -6.52 3.04
CA SER A 89 6.62 -7.96 2.91
C SER A 89 5.50 -8.75 3.59
N ASN A 90 5.39 -10.03 3.22
CA ASN A 90 4.36 -10.89 3.81
C ASN A 90 4.57 -11.15 5.29
N ASN A 91 5.77 -10.92 5.82
CA ASN A 91 6.02 -10.94 7.26
C ASN A 91 5.92 -9.56 7.90
N HIS A 92 5.17 -8.65 7.27
CA HIS A 92 4.75 -7.35 7.80
C HIS A 92 5.88 -6.34 8.00
N LYS A 93 6.94 -6.44 7.21
CA LYS A 93 7.98 -5.41 7.21
C LYS A 93 7.71 -4.43 6.08
N ALA A 94 7.94 -3.15 6.35
CA ALA A 94 7.81 -2.13 5.31
C ALA A 94 9.01 -2.22 4.37
N PHE A 95 8.74 -2.21 3.06
CA PHE A 95 9.83 -2.18 2.09
C PHE A 95 10.49 -0.81 2.07
N ILE A 96 11.81 -0.81 2.06
CA ILE A 96 12.60 0.39 1.76
C ILE A 96 13.49 0.12 0.57
N LYS A 97 13.69 1.18 -0.23
CA LYS A 97 14.60 1.15 -1.36
C LYS A 97 15.43 2.43 -1.33
N ALA A 98 16.74 2.27 -1.36
CA ALA A 98 17.67 3.40 -1.29
C ALA A 98 17.39 4.29 -0.07
N GLY A 99 17.04 3.68 1.07
CA GLY A 99 16.80 4.40 2.31
C GLY A 99 15.42 5.02 2.46
N GLU A 100 14.54 4.85 1.47
CA GLU A 100 13.21 5.46 1.51
C GLU A 100 12.12 4.39 1.50
N LEU A 101 11.05 4.66 2.23
CA LEU A 101 9.89 3.77 2.22
C LEU A 101 9.29 3.70 0.81
N VAL A 102 8.87 2.50 0.43
CA VAL A 102 8.16 2.30 -0.84
C VAL A 102 6.70 2.59 -0.60
N GLU A 103 6.33 3.84 -0.83
CA GLU A 103 4.97 4.31 -0.59
C GLU A 103 4.61 5.42 -1.55
N VAL A 104 3.31 5.60 -1.80
CA VAL A 104 2.79 6.68 -2.63
C VAL A 104 1.62 7.31 -1.89
N THR A 105 1.55 8.64 -1.91
CA THR A 105 0.47 9.40 -1.29
C THR A 105 -0.20 10.27 -2.34
N HIS A 106 -1.52 10.22 -2.38
CA HIS A 106 -2.33 11.13 -3.19
C HIS A 106 -3.37 11.80 -2.32
N GLN A 107 -3.59 13.08 -2.57
CA GLN A 107 -4.65 13.80 -1.90
C GLN A 107 -5.93 13.69 -2.73
N LEU A 108 -7.05 13.39 -2.07
CA LEU A 108 -8.33 13.31 -2.75
C LEU A 108 -8.83 14.72 -3.02
N THR A 109 -8.95 15.09 -4.28
CA THR A 109 -9.41 16.41 -4.69
C THR A 109 -10.65 16.30 -5.57
N LYS A 110 -11.40 17.37 -5.62
CA LYS A 110 -12.56 17.44 -6.53
C LYS A 110 -12.09 17.46 -7.98
#